data_d7eded8500a3eb202bdf41aa4fb3f006
#
_entry.id   d7eded8500a3eb202bdf41aa4fb3f006
#
_cell.length_a   1.000
_cell.length_b   1.000
_cell.length_c   1.000
_cell.angle_alpha   90.00
_cell.angle_beta   90.00
_cell.angle_gamma   90.00
#
_symmetry.space_group_name_H-M   'P 1'
#
loop_
_entity.id
_entity.type
_entity.pdbx_description
1 polymer ?
#
loop_
_entity_poly.entity_id
_entity_poly.type
_entity_poly.pdbx_seq_one_letter_code
_entity_poly.pdbx_strand_id
1 'polypeptide(L)'
;MTKFGKHLFLSLLLIFLFSSETQAQRKRKAKIPSISSQLYSSLEYREIGPFRGGRSAAVTGVPGQPQLFYMGSAGGGVWRTTDGGKTYENLSDGYFGGSIGSIAVAKSDPNVIYVGGGEVTVRGNVSAGYGVWKSMDAGK
;
A
#
# COMPACT_ATOMS: atom_id res chain seq x y z
N MET A 1 -41.24 9.28 -55.42
CA MET A 1 -40.03 9.08 -54.59
C MET A 1 -38.90 8.57 -55.47
N THR A 2 -37.87 9.36 -55.59
CA THR A 2 -36.70 9.07 -56.43
C THR A 2 -35.95 7.85 -55.87
N LYS A 3 -35.29 7.07 -56.73
CA LYS A 3 -34.48 5.90 -56.31
C LYS A 3 -33.49 6.26 -55.20
N PHE A 4 -32.97 7.45 -55.19
CA PHE A 4 -32.05 8.00 -54.20
C PHE A 4 -32.69 8.07 -52.80
N GLY A 5 -33.93 8.50 -52.68
CA GLY A 5 -34.63 8.60 -51.38
C GLY A 5 -34.90 7.22 -50.74
N LYS A 6 -35.09 6.16 -51.56
CA LYS A 6 -35.28 4.80 -51.04
C LYS A 6 -34.03 4.20 -50.47
N HIS A 7 -32.85 4.45 -51.07
CA HIS A 7 -31.57 3.97 -50.56
C HIS A 7 -31.14 4.75 -49.28
N LEU A 8 -31.43 6.02 -49.22
CA LEU A 8 -31.16 6.84 -48.03
C LEU A 8 -32.03 6.38 -46.84
N PHE A 9 -33.31 6.10 -47.09
CA PHE A 9 -34.23 5.63 -46.07
C PHE A 9 -33.85 4.20 -45.57
N LEU A 10 -33.43 3.34 -46.49
CA LEU A 10 -33.01 1.98 -46.17
C LEU A 10 -31.69 1.98 -45.35
N SER A 11 -30.72 2.86 -45.67
CA SER A 11 -29.50 3.00 -44.93
C SER A 11 -29.70 3.57 -43.52
N LEU A 12 -30.61 4.55 -43.35
CA LEU A 12 -31.02 5.08 -42.05
C LEU A 12 -31.73 4.01 -41.19
N LEU A 13 -32.59 3.20 -41.81
CA LEU A 13 -33.26 2.11 -41.12
C LEU A 13 -32.27 1.04 -40.66
N LEU A 14 -31.27 0.68 -41.47
CA LEU A 14 -30.20 -0.22 -41.11
C LEU A 14 -29.35 0.30 -39.93
N ILE A 15 -29.02 1.58 -39.92
CA ILE A 15 -28.27 2.19 -38.81
C ILE A 15 -29.10 2.14 -37.52
N PHE A 16 -30.41 2.32 -37.59
CA PHE A 16 -31.30 2.25 -36.44
C PHE A 16 -31.46 0.84 -35.90
N LEU A 17 -31.37 -0.18 -36.76
CA LEU A 17 -31.43 -1.59 -36.34
C LEU A 17 -30.14 -2.10 -35.72
N PHE A 18 -28.99 -1.48 -36.04
CA PHE A 18 -27.70 -1.80 -35.42
C PHE A 18 -27.39 -0.99 -34.15
N SER A 19 -28.19 0.02 -33.81
CA SER A 19 -28.14 0.70 -32.51
C SER A 19 -28.89 -0.02 -31.40
N SER A 20 -29.24 -1.31 -31.61
CA SER A 20 -29.71 -2.18 -30.51
C SER A 20 -28.59 -2.31 -29.50
N GLU A 21 -28.75 -1.52 -28.50
CA GLU A 21 -28.19 -1.52 -27.16
C GLU A 21 -27.24 -2.67 -26.86
N THR A 22 -25.94 -2.41 -26.97
CA THR A 22 -25.00 -3.08 -26.10
C THR A 22 -25.28 -2.57 -24.67
N GLN A 23 -26.34 -3.09 -24.05
CA GLN A 23 -26.46 -3.05 -22.60
C GLN A 23 -25.30 -3.88 -22.08
N ALA A 24 -24.17 -3.22 -21.87
CA ALA A 24 -23.10 -3.77 -21.07
C ALA A 24 -23.76 -4.22 -19.78
N GLN A 25 -23.95 -5.53 -19.63
CA GLN A 25 -24.40 -6.13 -18.38
C GLN A 25 -23.44 -5.65 -17.32
N ARG A 26 -23.76 -4.56 -16.63
CA ARG A 26 -23.14 -4.22 -15.36
C ARG A 26 -23.37 -5.44 -14.49
N LYS A 27 -22.36 -6.33 -14.43
CA LYS A 27 -22.32 -7.40 -13.43
C LYS A 27 -22.59 -6.71 -12.11
N ARG A 28 -23.79 -6.85 -11.58
CA ARG A 28 -24.08 -6.44 -10.20
C ARG A 28 -23.03 -7.16 -9.38
N LYS A 29 -22.05 -6.41 -8.87
CA LYS A 29 -21.12 -6.95 -7.89
C LYS A 29 -22.01 -7.52 -6.79
N ALA A 30 -22.00 -8.84 -6.65
CA ALA A 30 -22.70 -9.49 -5.56
C ALA A 30 -22.23 -8.76 -4.30
N LYS A 31 -23.20 -8.19 -3.56
CA LYS A 31 -22.91 -7.50 -2.31
C LYS A 31 -22.42 -8.59 -1.36
N ILE A 32 -21.12 -8.72 -1.21
CA ILE A 32 -20.52 -9.65 -0.24
C ILE A 32 -21.12 -9.22 1.10
N PRO A 33 -21.85 -10.10 1.80
CA PRO A 33 -22.41 -9.74 3.10
C PRO A 33 -21.27 -9.26 3.99
N SER A 34 -21.35 -8.05 4.49
CA SER A 34 -20.37 -7.54 5.44
C SER A 34 -20.56 -8.33 6.73
N ILE A 35 -19.61 -9.20 7.01
CA ILE A 35 -19.58 -9.92 8.29
C ILE A 35 -19.22 -8.90 9.36
N SER A 36 -20.02 -8.84 10.43
CA SER A 36 -19.79 -7.90 11.52
C SER A 36 -18.42 -8.11 12.15
N SER A 37 -17.66 -7.02 12.33
CA SER A 37 -16.34 -7.09 13.01
C SER A 37 -16.43 -7.62 14.43
N GLN A 38 -17.59 -7.53 15.06
CA GLN A 38 -17.84 -8.11 16.39
C GLN A 38 -17.68 -9.63 16.44
N LEU A 39 -17.90 -10.32 15.31
CA LEU A 39 -17.70 -11.77 15.24
C LEU A 39 -16.22 -12.16 15.33
N TYR A 40 -15.32 -11.22 15.12
CA TYR A 40 -13.87 -11.44 15.16
C TYR A 40 -13.22 -10.81 16.40
N SER A 41 -13.98 -10.19 17.28
CA SER A 41 -13.45 -9.47 18.45
C SER A 41 -12.67 -10.36 19.44
N SER A 42 -12.91 -11.66 19.41
CA SER A 42 -12.19 -12.64 20.23
C SER A 42 -11.00 -13.29 19.51
N LEU A 43 -10.75 -12.93 18.24
CA LEU A 43 -9.61 -13.46 17.50
C LEU A 43 -8.36 -12.64 17.83
N GLU A 44 -7.34 -13.33 18.31
CA GLU A 44 -6.02 -12.76 18.54
C GLU A 44 -5.01 -13.39 17.59
N TYR A 45 -4.19 -12.56 16.97
CA TYR A 45 -3.07 -13.04 16.16
C TYR A 45 -1.93 -13.44 17.07
N ARG A 46 -1.41 -14.64 16.85
CA ARG A 46 -0.23 -15.15 17.51
C ARG A 46 0.78 -15.59 16.48
N GLU A 47 1.98 -15.08 16.57
CA GLU A 47 3.09 -15.57 15.77
C GLU A 47 3.52 -16.95 16.24
N ILE A 48 3.44 -17.93 15.35
CA ILE A 48 3.76 -19.33 15.67
C ILE A 48 5.07 -19.80 15.02
N GLY A 49 5.77 -18.90 14.32
CA GLY A 49 7.00 -19.21 13.59
C GLY A 49 6.77 -19.95 12.26
N PRO A 50 7.83 -20.35 11.57
CA PRO A 50 9.23 -20.15 11.98
C PRO A 50 9.59 -18.66 12.02
N PHE A 51 10.26 -18.23 13.10
CA PHE A 51 10.71 -16.85 13.29
C PHE A 51 11.87 -16.58 12.34
N ARG A 52 11.56 -16.02 11.19
CA ARG A 52 12.56 -15.57 10.21
C ARG A 52 12.60 -14.06 10.21
N GLY A 53 13.80 -13.50 10.38
CA GLY A 53 14.04 -12.12 10.02
C GLY A 53 13.75 -11.93 8.52
N GLY A 54 12.91 -10.93 8.19
CA GLY A 54 12.67 -10.53 6.81
C GLY A 54 13.88 -9.76 6.27
N ARG A 55 13.76 -9.31 5.03
CA ARG A 55 14.73 -8.38 4.45
C ARG A 55 14.59 -7.02 5.13
N SER A 56 15.72 -6.41 5.46
CA SER A 56 15.80 -5.01 5.87
C SER A 56 16.63 -4.26 4.84
N ALA A 57 16.07 -3.21 4.26
CA ALA A 57 16.74 -2.42 3.23
C ALA A 57 17.15 -1.04 3.74
N ALA A 58 16.58 -0.61 4.87
CA ALA A 58 16.81 0.71 5.42
C ALA A 58 17.17 0.63 6.91
N VAL A 59 18.20 1.38 7.32
CA VAL A 59 18.57 1.55 8.71
C VAL A 59 19.18 2.95 8.89
N THR A 60 18.87 3.58 10.00
CA THR A 60 19.48 4.87 10.39
C THR A 60 19.62 4.94 11.90
N GLY A 61 20.76 5.50 12.36
CA GLY A 61 20.95 5.89 13.75
C GLY A 61 20.61 7.35 13.98
N VAL A 62 20.52 7.75 15.24
CA VAL A 62 20.26 9.12 15.64
C VAL A 62 21.53 9.74 16.24
N PRO A 63 22.06 10.84 15.68
CA PRO A 63 23.24 11.50 16.21
C PRO A 63 23.08 11.85 17.69
N GLY A 64 24.09 11.52 18.51
CA GLY A 64 24.07 11.74 19.95
C GLY A 64 23.24 10.73 20.77
N GLN A 65 22.57 9.78 20.13
CA GLN A 65 21.76 8.77 20.81
C GLN A 65 22.19 7.36 20.36
N PRO A 66 23.29 6.81 20.91
CA PRO A 66 23.93 5.57 20.40
C PRO A 66 23.10 4.32 20.55
N GLN A 67 22.00 4.35 21.30
CA GLN A 67 21.10 3.22 21.48
C GLN A 67 19.83 3.31 20.61
N LEU A 68 19.60 4.47 19.96
CA LEU A 68 18.40 4.75 19.17
C LEU A 68 18.66 4.50 17.68
N PHE A 69 17.93 3.55 17.10
CA PHE A 69 17.98 3.22 15.69
C PHE A 69 16.57 3.04 15.13
N TYR A 70 16.43 3.34 13.85
CA TYR A 70 15.25 3.02 13.07
C TYR A 70 15.61 2.02 11.97
N MET A 71 14.73 1.07 11.72
CA MET A 71 14.88 0.04 10.72
C MET A 71 13.63 -0.05 9.84
N GLY A 72 13.83 -0.17 8.53
CA GLY A 72 12.77 -0.42 7.55
C GLY A 72 12.81 -1.86 7.07
N SER A 73 11.68 -2.55 7.22
CA SER A 73 11.53 -3.94 6.82
C SER A 73 10.81 -4.06 5.48
N ALA A 74 11.17 -5.06 4.68
CA ALA A 74 10.45 -5.41 3.46
C ALA A 74 9.14 -6.12 3.82
N GLY A 75 8.02 -5.39 3.68
CA GLY A 75 6.68 -5.88 4.02
C GLY A 75 6.30 -5.78 5.50
N GLY A 76 7.18 -5.21 6.36
CA GLY A 76 6.95 -5.13 7.80
C GLY A 76 7.02 -3.72 8.40
N GLY A 77 6.99 -2.68 7.56
CA GLY A 77 6.95 -1.30 8.03
C GLY A 77 8.22 -0.80 8.70
N VAL A 78 8.07 0.22 9.56
CA VAL A 78 9.15 0.91 10.29
C VAL A 78 9.20 0.43 11.73
N TRP A 79 10.39 0.14 12.19
CA TRP A 79 10.68 -0.31 13.54
C TRP A 79 11.68 0.60 14.22
N ARG A 80 11.53 0.79 15.53
CA ARG A 80 12.44 1.55 16.38
C ARG A 80 13.01 0.67 17.47
N THR A 81 14.29 0.86 17.79
CA THR A 81 14.90 0.35 19.02
C THR A 81 15.48 1.52 19.81
N THR A 82 15.37 1.46 21.12
CA THR A 82 15.94 2.45 22.05
C THR A 82 17.01 1.84 22.97
N ASP A 83 17.31 0.56 22.78
CA ASP A 83 18.21 -0.24 23.60
C ASP A 83 19.35 -0.91 22.81
N GLY A 84 19.68 -0.34 21.64
CA GLY A 84 20.76 -0.83 20.78
C GLY A 84 20.42 -2.13 20.04
N GLY A 85 19.13 -2.39 19.79
CA GLY A 85 18.68 -3.53 19.01
C GLY A 85 18.30 -4.76 19.82
N LYS A 86 18.16 -4.67 21.14
CA LYS A 86 17.69 -5.78 21.96
C LYS A 86 16.19 -5.97 21.84
N THR A 87 15.44 -4.86 21.79
CA THR A 87 13.99 -4.86 21.57
C THR A 87 13.61 -3.89 20.46
N TYR A 88 12.48 -4.17 19.81
CA TYR A 88 11.96 -3.32 18.72
C TYR A 88 10.47 -3.11 18.91
N GLU A 89 10.01 -1.91 18.57
CA GLU A 89 8.60 -1.54 18.47
C GLU A 89 8.26 -1.13 17.04
N ASN A 90 7.09 -1.52 16.55
CA ASN A 90 6.60 -1.07 15.25
C ASN A 90 5.98 0.31 15.36
N LEU A 91 6.38 1.26 14.49
CA LEU A 91 5.89 2.64 14.50
C LEU A 91 4.86 2.90 13.40
N SER A 92 4.79 2.06 12.38
CA SER A 92 4.04 2.36 11.18
C SER A 92 2.69 1.66 11.07
N ASP A 93 2.41 0.62 11.84
CA ASP A 93 1.21 -0.22 11.69
C ASP A 93 -0.12 0.54 11.83
N GLY A 94 -0.15 1.63 12.57
CA GLY A 94 -1.32 2.49 12.72
C GLY A 94 -1.50 3.52 11.59
N TYR A 95 -0.51 3.69 10.70
CA TYR A 95 -0.48 4.76 9.71
C TYR A 95 -0.30 4.25 8.29
N PHE A 96 0.70 3.40 8.08
CA PHE A 96 1.01 2.81 6.79
C PHE A 96 1.77 1.49 6.98
N GLY A 97 1.61 0.60 6.04
CA GLY A 97 2.33 -0.67 6.02
C GLY A 97 3.21 -0.80 4.78
N GLY A 98 3.65 -2.01 4.54
CA GLY A 98 4.37 -2.40 3.34
C GLY A 98 5.88 -2.35 3.49
N SER A 99 6.56 -2.34 2.34
CA SER A 99 8.01 -2.36 2.28
C SER A 99 8.59 -0.96 2.43
N ILE A 100 9.68 -0.86 3.19
CA ILE A 100 10.41 0.38 3.44
C ILE A 100 11.79 0.29 2.80
N GLY A 101 12.04 1.18 1.85
CA GLY A 101 13.29 1.24 1.10
C GLY A 101 14.32 2.20 1.65
N SER A 102 13.89 3.22 2.38
CA SER A 102 14.80 4.23 2.96
C SER A 102 14.23 4.84 4.24
N ILE A 103 15.11 5.20 5.17
CA ILE A 103 14.79 5.98 6.36
C ILE A 103 15.92 6.99 6.59
N ALA A 104 15.54 8.23 6.93
CA ALA A 104 16.48 9.26 7.30
C ALA A 104 15.97 10.07 8.49
N VAL A 105 16.82 10.34 9.45
CA VAL A 105 16.59 11.26 10.56
C VAL A 105 17.29 12.59 10.25
N ALA A 106 16.57 13.69 10.41
CA ALA A 106 17.15 15.00 10.17
C ALA A 106 18.21 15.32 11.23
N LYS A 107 19.42 15.74 10.79
CA LYS A 107 20.51 16.07 11.71
C LYS A 107 20.23 17.29 12.60
N SER A 108 19.39 18.20 12.09
CA SER A 108 19.01 19.44 12.81
C SER A 108 17.94 19.22 13.87
N ASP A 109 17.10 18.19 13.69
CA ASP A 109 16.02 17.86 14.62
C ASP A 109 15.75 16.34 14.58
N PRO A 110 16.13 15.57 15.59
CA PRO A 110 15.94 14.13 15.62
C PRO A 110 14.48 13.68 15.70
N ASN A 111 13.53 14.59 15.95
CA ASN A 111 12.12 14.29 15.87
C ASN A 111 11.61 14.20 14.41
N VAL A 112 12.36 14.78 13.47
CA VAL A 112 12.00 14.78 12.06
C VAL A 112 12.58 13.55 11.37
N ILE A 113 11.68 12.67 10.91
CA ILE A 113 12.02 11.43 10.24
C ILE A 113 11.34 11.39 8.87
N TYR A 114 12.08 11.00 7.85
CA TYR A 114 11.56 10.71 6.53
C TYR A 114 11.66 9.22 6.23
N VAL A 115 10.59 8.65 5.65
CA VAL A 115 10.50 7.25 5.29
C VAL A 115 10.07 7.13 3.84
N GLY A 116 10.88 6.45 3.03
CA GLY A 116 10.53 6.09 1.65
C GLY A 116 9.98 4.68 1.56
N GLY A 117 8.76 4.55 1.05
CA GLY A 117 8.13 3.26 0.78
C GLY A 117 8.74 2.56 -0.44
N GLY A 118 8.60 1.23 -0.48
CA GLY A 118 9.08 0.38 -1.57
C GLY A 118 10.34 -0.42 -1.22
N GLU A 119 10.82 -1.18 -2.18
CA GLU A 119 12.07 -1.93 -2.05
C GLU A 119 13.14 -1.36 -2.99
N VAL A 120 14.36 -1.21 -2.50
CA VAL A 120 15.52 -0.70 -3.27
C VAL A 120 16.38 -1.82 -3.87
N THR A 121 16.14 -3.06 -3.49
CA THR A 121 16.91 -4.22 -3.95
C THR A 121 16.44 -4.69 -5.32
N VAL A 122 17.40 -4.95 -6.23
CA VAL A 122 17.10 -5.51 -7.55
C VAL A 122 16.74 -6.99 -7.42
N ARG A 123 15.49 -7.35 -7.71
CA ARG A 123 14.99 -8.74 -7.73
C ARG A 123 13.70 -8.84 -8.54
N GLY A 124 13.25 -10.07 -8.80
CA GLY A 124 12.06 -10.32 -9.61
C GLY A 124 10.72 -9.99 -8.97
N ASN A 125 10.67 -9.81 -7.65
CA ASN A 125 9.45 -9.55 -6.88
C ASN A 125 9.60 -8.34 -5.93
N VAL A 126 9.98 -7.21 -6.49
CA VAL A 126 10.13 -5.94 -5.75
C VAL A 126 8.76 -5.35 -5.45
N SER A 127 8.53 -4.96 -4.20
CA SER A 127 7.30 -4.28 -3.81
C SER A 127 7.34 -2.82 -4.23
N ALA A 128 6.25 -2.34 -4.81
CA ALA A 128 6.08 -0.93 -5.13
C ALA A 128 6.05 -0.07 -3.85
N GLY A 129 6.51 1.17 -3.96
CA GLY A 129 6.42 2.16 -2.89
C GLY A 129 5.09 2.91 -2.94
N TYR A 130 4.67 3.38 -1.78
CA TYR A 130 3.45 4.17 -1.60
C TYR A 130 3.76 5.64 -1.30
N GLY A 131 4.96 6.10 -1.65
CA GLY A 131 5.39 7.49 -1.48
C GLY A 131 6.39 7.69 -0.35
N VAL A 132 6.50 8.96 0.08
CA VAL A 132 7.38 9.39 1.16
C VAL A 132 6.53 9.90 2.32
N TRP A 133 6.85 9.42 3.50
CA TRP A 133 6.20 9.79 4.76
C TRP A 133 7.13 10.66 5.60
N LYS A 134 6.56 11.56 6.38
CA LYS A 134 7.29 12.43 7.29
C LYS A 134 6.65 12.39 8.66
N SER A 135 7.44 12.11 9.68
CA SER A 135 7.11 12.36 11.09
C SER A 135 7.79 13.63 11.57
N MET A 136 7.15 14.32 12.55
CA MET A 136 7.67 15.50 13.24
C MET A 136 7.80 15.25 14.76
N ASP A 137 7.56 14.04 15.22
CA ASP A 137 7.45 13.64 16.63
C ASP A 137 8.21 12.35 16.95
N ALA A 138 9.25 12.03 16.18
CA ALA A 138 10.05 10.82 16.29
C ALA A 138 9.24 9.52 16.06
N GLY A 139 8.17 9.60 15.25
CA GLY A 139 7.34 8.46 14.90
C GLY A 139 6.35 8.04 15.99
N LYS A 140 5.84 8.97 16.77
CA LYS A 140 4.81 8.74 17.80
C LYS A 140 3.41 8.75 17.21
#